data_cf3eedbfa1a719f47e6a04b7dd288779
#
_entry.id   cf3eedbfa1a719f47e6a04b7dd288779
#
_cell.length_a   1.000
_cell.length_b   1.000
_cell.length_c   1.000
_cell.angle_alpha   90.00
_cell.angle_beta   90.00
_cell.angle_gamma   90.00
#
_symmetry.space_group_name_H-M   'P 1'
#
loop_
_entity.id
_entity.type
_entity.pdbx_description
1 polymer ?
#
loop_
_entity_poly.entity_id
_entity_poly.type
_entity_poly.pdbx_seq_one_letter_code
_entity_poly.pdbx_strand_id
1 'polypeptide(L)'
;MRYPASEKLEIIRLVENSHLSARRTLQKLGIPRSTFNRWYDRFLAGGVDALEDRKPRPKRVWNRIPDQVRDQIVELALNEPDLSPRELAVTFTDTKGYFVSESSVYRLLKAHDLITSPAFIVIKAADEFHDKTTAPNQLWQTDFTYLKVIGWGWFYLSTVLDDFSRYIIAWKLCTTMKAGDVTDTLTLALQASGCDSAKVAQRPRLLSDNGPSYVSSDLAEWLSDNGMDHTRGAPCHPQTQGKIERWHQTLKNRILLENYFLPGDLERQIAGFVDHYNHRRYHESISNLTPADVYFGRGDIIMMQRERIKRETITQRRLLHREAAA
;
A
#
# COMPACT_ATOMS: atom_id res chain seq x y z
N MET A 1 -22.77 21.40 25.22
CA MET A 1 -21.37 21.67 25.53
C MET A 1 -20.77 20.49 26.29
N ARG A 2 -19.56 20.05 25.97
CA ARG A 2 -18.79 19.08 26.77
C ARG A 2 -17.78 19.86 27.59
N TYR A 3 -17.79 19.69 28.89
CA TYR A 3 -16.84 20.28 29.83
C TYR A 3 -15.69 19.30 30.06
N PRO A 4 -14.41 19.69 29.94
CA PRO A 4 -13.27 18.85 30.30
C PRO A 4 -13.25 18.61 31.83
N ALA A 5 -12.48 17.61 32.29
CA ALA A 5 -12.42 17.24 33.72
C ALA A 5 -11.94 18.39 34.61
N SER A 6 -10.99 19.18 34.14
CA SER A 6 -10.49 20.38 34.85
C SER A 6 -11.60 21.42 35.08
N GLU A 7 -12.40 21.70 34.08
CA GLU A 7 -13.50 22.68 34.14
C GLU A 7 -14.65 22.19 35.03
N LYS A 8 -14.95 20.88 34.99
CA LYS A 8 -15.92 20.25 35.92
C LYS A 8 -15.46 20.39 37.37
N LEU A 9 -14.15 20.20 37.64
CA LEU A 9 -13.59 20.37 38.97
C LEU A 9 -13.66 21.82 39.45
N GLU A 10 -13.35 22.79 38.58
CA GLU A 10 -13.47 24.22 38.94
C GLU A 10 -14.92 24.59 39.27
N ILE A 11 -15.89 24.09 38.50
CA ILE A 11 -17.30 24.33 38.78
C ILE A 11 -17.70 23.72 40.13
N ILE A 12 -17.24 22.54 40.48
CA ILE A 12 -17.50 21.89 41.76
C ILE A 12 -16.93 22.77 42.88
N ARG A 13 -15.66 23.18 42.79
CA ARG A 13 -15.02 24.06 43.79
C ARG A 13 -15.70 25.42 43.94
N LEU A 14 -16.18 26.01 42.82
CA LEU A 14 -16.92 27.25 42.82
C LEU A 14 -18.26 27.10 43.57
N VAL A 15 -18.96 25.98 43.39
CA VAL A 15 -20.22 25.72 44.10
C VAL A 15 -19.97 25.46 45.58
N GLU A 16 -18.93 24.73 45.96
CA GLU A 16 -18.59 24.44 47.37
C GLU A 16 -18.14 25.69 48.13
N ASN A 17 -17.38 26.58 47.49
CA ASN A 17 -16.85 27.79 48.13
C ASN A 17 -17.77 29.02 47.94
N SER A 18 -18.91 28.89 47.32
CA SER A 18 -19.83 30.01 47.06
C SER A 18 -20.59 30.43 48.33
N HIS A 19 -20.68 31.72 48.59
CA HIS A 19 -21.58 32.27 49.58
C HIS A 19 -23.07 32.16 49.21
N LEU A 20 -23.41 31.78 47.95
CA LEU A 20 -24.74 31.58 47.46
C LEU A 20 -25.13 30.09 47.61
N SER A 21 -26.45 29.84 47.69
CA SER A 21 -26.89 28.45 47.62
C SER A 21 -26.49 27.80 46.29
N ALA A 22 -26.18 26.51 46.30
CA ALA A 22 -25.78 25.74 45.10
C ALA A 22 -26.73 25.96 43.90
N ARG A 23 -28.05 26.06 44.15
CA ARG A 23 -29.07 26.37 43.16
C ARG A 23 -28.83 27.71 42.46
N ARG A 24 -28.53 28.78 43.21
CA ARG A 24 -28.31 30.12 42.67
C ARG A 24 -26.97 30.20 41.93
N THR A 25 -25.94 29.53 42.44
CA THR A 25 -24.61 29.48 41.81
C THR A 25 -24.71 28.78 40.47
N LEU A 26 -25.35 27.62 40.42
CA LEU A 26 -25.52 26.85 39.15
C LEU A 26 -26.40 27.59 38.13
N GLN A 27 -27.42 28.33 38.62
CA GLN A 27 -28.25 29.14 37.74
C GLN A 27 -27.43 30.27 37.08
N LYS A 28 -26.55 30.92 37.83
CA LYS A 28 -25.63 31.95 37.29
C LYS A 28 -24.62 31.37 36.30
N LEU A 29 -24.17 30.13 36.51
CA LEU A 29 -23.24 29.42 35.63
C LEU A 29 -23.95 28.80 34.41
N GLY A 30 -25.29 28.83 34.35
CA GLY A 30 -26.04 28.22 33.26
C GLY A 30 -25.96 26.68 33.23
N ILE A 31 -25.69 26.05 34.40
CA ILE A 31 -25.49 24.58 34.46
C ILE A 31 -26.72 23.93 35.11
N PRO A 32 -27.35 22.95 34.41
CA PRO A 32 -28.46 22.19 34.98
C PRO A 32 -28.05 21.44 36.26
N ARG A 33 -28.84 21.50 37.29
CA ARG A 33 -28.57 20.85 38.57
C ARG A 33 -28.37 19.34 38.44
N SER A 34 -29.11 18.67 37.57
CA SER A 34 -28.95 17.24 37.29
C SER A 34 -27.55 16.91 36.68
N THR A 35 -27.01 17.81 35.85
CA THR A 35 -25.68 17.67 35.29
C THR A 35 -24.61 17.82 36.35
N PHE A 36 -24.75 18.84 37.23
CA PHE A 36 -23.83 19.08 38.34
C PHE A 36 -23.86 17.90 39.34
N ASN A 37 -25.02 17.44 39.78
CA ASN A 37 -25.12 16.33 40.73
C ASN A 37 -24.43 15.07 40.19
N ARG A 38 -24.63 14.75 38.92
CA ARG A 38 -23.93 13.63 38.30
C ARG A 38 -22.38 13.76 38.29
N TRP A 39 -21.87 14.99 38.16
CA TRP A 39 -20.42 15.23 38.27
C TRP A 39 -19.96 15.14 39.73
N TYR A 40 -20.73 15.71 40.63
CA TYR A 40 -20.46 15.73 42.06
C TYR A 40 -20.44 14.32 42.66
N ASP A 41 -21.43 13.49 42.32
CA ASP A 41 -21.47 12.09 42.74
C ASP A 41 -20.25 11.30 42.23
N ARG A 42 -19.83 11.56 41.01
CA ARG A 42 -18.58 10.95 40.47
C ARG A 42 -17.35 11.43 41.21
N PHE A 43 -17.29 12.71 41.50
CA PHE A 43 -16.17 13.28 42.23
C PHE A 43 -16.04 12.70 43.63
N LEU A 44 -17.16 12.56 44.32
CA LEU A 44 -17.21 11.94 45.67
C LEU A 44 -16.83 10.44 45.63
N ALA A 45 -17.18 9.72 44.56
CA ALA A 45 -16.90 8.29 44.44
C ALA A 45 -15.47 7.95 44.02
N GLY A 46 -14.79 8.81 43.27
CA GLY A 46 -13.48 8.48 42.67
C GLY A 46 -12.56 9.66 42.38
N GLY A 47 -12.79 10.81 43.06
CA GLY A 47 -11.95 11.99 42.94
C GLY A 47 -11.93 12.64 41.58
N VAL A 48 -10.84 13.35 41.28
CA VAL A 48 -10.67 14.11 40.02
C VAL A 48 -10.69 13.20 38.79
N ASP A 49 -10.08 12.03 38.89
CA ASP A 49 -9.98 11.07 37.78
C ASP A 49 -11.34 10.54 37.32
N ALA A 50 -12.31 10.48 38.24
CA ALA A 50 -13.67 10.07 37.91
C ALA A 50 -14.48 11.12 37.11
N LEU A 51 -13.97 12.36 37.03
CA LEU A 51 -14.56 13.43 36.21
C LEU A 51 -14.21 13.32 34.73
N GLU A 52 -13.21 12.51 34.38
CA GLU A 52 -12.88 12.25 32.96
C GLU A 52 -14.07 11.61 32.22
N ASP A 53 -14.25 12.06 30.98
CA ASP A 53 -15.29 11.48 30.14
C ASP A 53 -14.89 10.07 29.73
N ARG A 54 -15.63 9.09 30.20
CA ARG A 54 -15.44 7.71 29.77
C ARG A 54 -15.76 7.61 28.27
N LYS A 55 -14.81 7.08 27.50
CA LYS A 55 -15.05 6.76 26.09
C LYS A 55 -16.25 5.82 26.00
N PRO A 56 -17.24 6.10 25.13
CA PRO A 56 -18.37 5.21 24.97
C PRO A 56 -17.88 3.82 24.56
N ARG A 57 -18.18 2.80 25.35
CA ARG A 57 -17.90 1.39 25.05
C ARG A 57 -19.24 0.71 24.72
N PRO A 58 -19.64 0.69 23.44
CA PRO A 58 -20.85 -0.02 23.07
C PRO A 58 -20.67 -1.49 23.43
N LYS A 59 -21.60 -2.05 24.19
CA LYS A 59 -21.57 -3.47 24.60
C LYS A 59 -21.68 -4.41 23.40
N ARG A 60 -22.36 -3.98 22.33
CA ARG A 60 -22.56 -4.76 21.11
C ARG A 60 -22.27 -3.90 19.88
N VAL A 61 -21.38 -4.37 19.05
CA VAL A 61 -21.04 -3.73 17.77
C VAL A 61 -21.41 -4.72 16.67
N TRP A 62 -22.36 -4.35 15.81
CA TRP A 62 -22.88 -5.23 14.76
C TRP A 62 -21.78 -5.70 13.76
N ASN A 63 -20.72 -4.93 13.61
CA ASN A 63 -19.62 -5.22 12.69
C ASN A 63 -18.37 -5.73 13.44
N ARG A 64 -18.54 -6.35 14.61
CA ARG A 64 -17.43 -6.94 15.35
C ARG A 64 -16.86 -8.12 14.56
N ILE A 65 -15.55 -8.14 14.40
CA ILE A 65 -14.85 -9.30 13.87
C ILE A 65 -14.86 -10.38 14.96
N PRO A 66 -15.29 -11.63 14.65
CA PRO A 66 -15.24 -12.75 15.61
C PRO A 66 -13.83 -12.96 16.14
N ASP A 67 -13.73 -13.40 17.40
CA ASP A 67 -12.41 -13.55 18.06
C ASP A 67 -11.54 -14.59 17.34
N GLN A 68 -12.10 -15.69 16.88
CA GLN A 68 -11.40 -16.70 16.07
C GLN A 68 -10.77 -16.10 14.79
N VAL A 69 -11.48 -15.19 14.10
CA VAL A 69 -10.95 -14.50 12.91
C VAL A 69 -9.84 -13.53 13.29
N ARG A 70 -9.95 -12.87 14.45
CA ARG A 70 -8.89 -11.99 14.95
C ARG A 70 -7.61 -12.76 15.24
N ASP A 71 -7.72 -13.91 15.86
CA ASP A 71 -6.58 -14.78 16.17
C ASP A 71 -5.89 -15.24 14.89
N GLN A 72 -6.65 -15.62 13.86
CA GLN A 72 -6.11 -15.99 12.54
C GLN A 72 -5.39 -14.84 11.83
N ILE A 73 -5.86 -13.61 12.00
CA ILE A 73 -5.17 -12.43 11.44
C ILE A 73 -3.84 -12.18 12.16
N VAL A 74 -3.82 -12.33 13.47
CA VAL A 74 -2.58 -12.21 14.27
C VAL A 74 -1.59 -13.29 13.89
N GLU A 75 -2.03 -14.54 13.76
CA GLU A 75 -1.22 -15.65 13.30
C GLU A 75 -0.63 -15.40 11.90
N LEU A 76 -1.44 -14.91 10.96
CA LEU A 76 -0.96 -14.53 9.63
C LEU A 76 0.11 -13.43 9.70
N ALA A 77 -0.07 -12.44 10.56
CA ALA A 77 0.90 -11.35 10.72
C ALA A 77 2.23 -11.82 11.34
N LEU A 78 2.19 -12.80 12.20
CA LEU A 78 3.40 -13.41 12.79
C LEU A 78 4.16 -14.28 11.78
N ASN A 79 3.42 -14.96 10.89
CA ASN A 79 4.01 -15.80 9.84
C ASN A 79 4.56 -14.96 8.66
N GLU A 80 3.98 -13.79 8.43
CA GLU A 80 4.32 -12.88 7.32
C GLU A 80 4.64 -11.48 7.85
N PRO A 81 5.75 -11.32 8.60
CA PRO A 81 6.08 -10.06 9.29
C PRO A 81 6.40 -8.89 8.35
N ASP A 82 6.76 -9.17 7.11
CA ASP A 82 7.09 -8.17 6.11
C ASP A 82 5.85 -7.52 5.46
N LEU A 83 4.66 -8.11 5.63
CA LEU A 83 3.44 -7.60 5.03
C LEU A 83 2.87 -6.43 5.83
N SER A 84 2.52 -5.36 5.12
CA SER A 84 1.80 -4.23 5.70
C SER A 84 0.37 -4.63 6.13
N PRO A 85 -0.28 -3.87 7.05
CA PRO A 85 -1.67 -4.12 7.44
C PRO A 85 -2.65 -4.17 6.25
N ARG A 86 -2.35 -3.44 5.18
CA ARG A 86 -3.11 -3.44 3.93
C ARG A 86 -2.94 -4.75 3.17
N GLU A 87 -1.71 -5.19 2.98
CA GLU A 87 -1.39 -6.45 2.32
C GLU A 87 -1.94 -7.64 3.11
N LEU A 88 -1.82 -7.63 4.44
CA LEU A 88 -2.44 -8.64 5.31
C LEU A 88 -3.96 -8.69 5.17
N ALA A 89 -4.64 -7.54 5.09
CA ALA A 89 -6.09 -7.50 4.89
C ALA A 89 -6.51 -8.11 3.55
N VAL A 90 -5.76 -7.85 2.48
CA VAL A 90 -6.02 -8.39 1.14
C VAL A 90 -5.72 -9.88 1.12
N THR A 91 -4.55 -10.30 1.60
CA THR A 91 -4.15 -11.71 1.68
C THR A 91 -5.16 -12.54 2.47
N PHE A 92 -5.59 -12.03 3.64
CA PHE A 92 -6.59 -12.70 4.46
C PHE A 92 -7.94 -12.83 3.73
N THR A 93 -8.37 -11.77 3.04
CA THR A 93 -9.62 -11.80 2.27
C THR A 93 -9.57 -12.81 1.15
N ASP A 94 -8.47 -12.85 0.40
CA ASP A 94 -8.30 -13.74 -0.76
C ASP A 94 -8.13 -15.22 -0.34
N THR A 95 -7.38 -15.47 0.74
CA THR A 95 -7.06 -16.86 1.17
C THR A 95 -8.12 -17.49 2.07
N LYS A 96 -8.76 -16.69 2.93
CA LYS A 96 -9.75 -17.19 3.90
C LYS A 96 -11.20 -16.94 3.49
N GLY A 97 -11.44 -16.23 2.39
CA GLY A 97 -12.79 -15.91 1.93
C GLY A 97 -13.59 -15.06 2.94
N TYR A 98 -12.92 -14.25 3.77
CA TYR A 98 -13.52 -13.44 4.80
C TYR A 98 -12.98 -12.02 4.77
N PHE A 99 -13.83 -11.04 4.51
CA PHE A 99 -13.43 -9.64 4.38
C PHE A 99 -13.05 -9.00 5.71
N VAL A 100 -11.86 -8.40 5.74
CA VAL A 100 -11.39 -7.50 6.80
C VAL A 100 -10.88 -6.20 6.18
N SER A 101 -11.15 -5.07 6.82
CA SER A 101 -10.61 -3.79 6.34
C SER A 101 -9.20 -3.56 6.88
N GLU A 102 -8.35 -2.88 6.10
CA GLU A 102 -7.02 -2.45 6.52
C GLU A 102 -7.03 -1.77 7.89
N SER A 103 -7.95 -0.83 8.12
CA SER A 103 -8.06 -0.11 9.39
C SER A 103 -8.44 -1.03 10.57
N SER A 104 -9.10 -2.16 10.32
CA SER A 104 -9.39 -3.16 11.35
C SER A 104 -8.16 -4.00 11.67
N VAL A 105 -7.43 -4.42 10.63
CA VAL A 105 -6.14 -5.13 10.79
C VAL A 105 -5.15 -4.23 11.53
N TYR A 106 -4.97 -2.98 11.09
CA TYR A 106 -4.08 -2.02 11.77
C TYR A 106 -4.40 -1.88 13.26
N ARG A 107 -5.68 -1.68 13.62
CA ARG A 107 -6.08 -1.55 15.04
C ARG A 107 -5.85 -2.83 15.83
N LEU A 108 -6.05 -3.99 15.21
CA LEU A 108 -5.80 -5.29 15.83
C LEU A 108 -4.32 -5.47 16.10
N LEU A 109 -3.46 -5.27 15.10
CA LEU A 109 -2.01 -5.42 15.24
C LEU A 109 -1.43 -4.41 16.23
N LYS A 110 -1.94 -3.17 16.23
CA LYS A 110 -1.55 -2.17 17.23
C LYS A 110 -1.92 -2.57 18.65
N ALA A 111 -3.06 -3.24 18.84
CA ALA A 111 -3.48 -3.72 20.16
C ALA A 111 -2.63 -4.91 20.66
N HIS A 112 -1.92 -5.60 19.76
CA HIS A 112 -0.99 -6.68 20.06
C HIS A 112 0.49 -6.25 19.99
N ASP A 113 0.77 -4.93 19.91
CA ASP A 113 2.11 -4.34 19.80
C ASP A 113 2.95 -4.88 18.62
N LEU A 114 2.26 -5.34 17.56
CA LEU A 114 2.88 -5.85 16.34
C LEU A 114 3.17 -4.77 15.28
N ILE A 115 2.82 -3.51 15.53
CA ILE A 115 3.16 -2.37 14.68
C ILE A 115 4.21 -1.54 15.37
N THR A 116 5.44 -1.62 14.88
CA THR A 116 6.62 -0.95 15.44
C THR A 116 6.94 0.40 14.81
N SER A 117 6.34 0.73 13.66
CA SER A 117 6.64 1.96 12.91
C SER A 117 5.41 2.85 12.75
N PRO A 118 5.55 4.18 12.85
CA PRO A 118 4.49 5.09 12.43
C PRO A 118 4.19 4.89 10.96
N ALA A 119 2.90 4.92 10.59
CA ALA A 119 2.48 4.83 9.20
C ALA A 119 3.18 5.93 8.37
N PHE A 120 3.88 5.54 7.30
CA PHE A 120 4.45 6.49 6.37
C PHE A 120 3.31 7.26 5.68
N ILE A 121 3.37 8.58 5.74
CA ILE A 121 2.46 9.44 4.97
C ILE A 121 2.91 9.34 3.53
N VAL A 122 2.16 8.60 2.70
CA VAL A 122 2.37 8.58 1.26
C VAL A 122 1.83 9.90 0.70
N ILE A 123 2.73 10.80 0.33
CA ILE A 123 2.36 11.98 -0.46
C ILE A 123 1.94 11.47 -1.83
N LYS A 124 0.66 11.66 -2.19
CA LYS A 124 0.19 11.39 -3.55
C LYS A 124 0.96 12.27 -4.51
N ALA A 125 1.75 11.66 -5.40
CA ALA A 125 2.29 12.37 -6.55
C ALA A 125 1.13 12.85 -7.42
N ALA A 126 1.17 14.10 -7.85
CA ALA A 126 0.17 14.65 -8.76
C ALA A 126 0.17 13.85 -10.08
N ASP A 127 -0.99 13.37 -10.48
CA ASP A 127 -1.20 12.65 -11.74
C ASP A 127 -1.22 13.64 -12.90
N GLU A 128 -0.10 13.85 -13.55
CA GLU A 128 0.00 14.71 -14.75
C GLU A 128 0.51 13.97 -16.00
N PHE A 129 0.18 12.73 -16.18
CA PHE A 129 0.45 12.05 -17.44
C PHE A 129 -0.79 12.16 -18.34
N HIS A 130 -0.69 12.93 -19.44
CA HIS A 130 -1.80 13.16 -20.38
C HIS A 130 -2.21 11.89 -21.15
N ASP A 131 -1.30 10.95 -21.40
CA ASP A 131 -1.55 9.69 -22.12
C ASP A 131 -1.57 8.49 -21.17
N LYS A 132 -2.64 8.34 -20.40
CA LYS A 132 -2.82 7.17 -19.52
C LYS A 132 -3.00 5.91 -20.36
N THR A 133 -2.18 4.89 -20.10
CA THR A 133 -2.37 3.56 -20.66
C THR A 133 -3.68 2.92 -20.17
N THR A 134 -4.36 2.21 -21.04
CA THR A 134 -5.65 1.56 -20.76
C THR A 134 -5.59 0.05 -20.83
N ALA A 135 -4.50 -0.51 -21.36
CA ALA A 135 -4.28 -1.94 -21.48
C ALA A 135 -2.77 -2.27 -21.39
N PRO A 136 -2.42 -3.52 -21.05
CA PRO A 136 -1.05 -3.99 -21.10
C PRO A 136 -0.44 -3.86 -22.50
N ASN A 137 0.87 -3.74 -22.55
CA ASN A 137 1.66 -3.66 -23.79
C ASN A 137 1.37 -2.45 -24.70
N GLN A 138 0.80 -1.38 -24.17
CA GLN A 138 0.66 -0.09 -24.88
C GLN A 138 1.91 0.77 -24.75
N LEU A 139 2.51 0.78 -23.57
CA LEU A 139 3.69 1.56 -23.22
C LEU A 139 4.58 0.76 -22.29
N TRP A 140 5.83 0.62 -22.64
CA TRP A 140 6.86 0.03 -21.80
C TRP A 140 7.80 1.11 -21.27
N GLN A 141 8.10 1.09 -19.99
CA GLN A 141 9.14 1.91 -19.39
C GLN A 141 10.43 1.09 -19.31
N THR A 142 11.55 1.70 -19.66
CA THR A 142 12.87 1.09 -19.51
C THR A 142 13.83 2.06 -18.83
N ASP A 143 14.68 1.53 -17.96
CA ASP A 143 15.71 2.28 -17.28
C ASP A 143 16.77 1.33 -16.72
N PHE A 144 17.98 1.88 -16.45
CA PHE A 144 19.04 1.18 -15.76
C PHE A 144 19.10 1.52 -14.30
N THR A 145 19.39 0.52 -13.47
CA THR A 145 19.84 0.76 -12.11
C THR A 145 21.13 0.01 -11.84
N TYR A 146 21.99 0.56 -10.96
CA TYR A 146 23.31 0.00 -10.68
C TYR A 146 23.32 -0.70 -9.32
N LEU A 147 24.03 -1.83 -9.27
CA LEU A 147 24.22 -2.69 -8.11
C LEU A 147 25.69 -3.06 -8.00
N LYS A 148 26.21 -3.16 -6.77
CA LYS A 148 27.62 -3.47 -6.53
C LYS A 148 27.79 -4.93 -6.12
N VAL A 149 28.75 -5.61 -6.72
CA VAL A 149 29.22 -6.93 -6.29
C VAL A 149 30.64 -6.78 -5.76
N ILE A 150 30.89 -7.22 -4.53
CA ILE A 150 32.17 -7.05 -3.86
C ILE A 150 33.21 -7.90 -4.57
N GLY A 151 34.34 -7.26 -4.93
CA GLY A 151 35.41 -7.89 -5.69
C GLY A 151 35.23 -7.89 -7.22
N TRP A 152 34.02 -7.60 -7.72
CA TRP A 152 33.71 -7.59 -9.15
C TRP A 152 33.37 -6.18 -9.69
N GLY A 153 33.01 -5.25 -8.84
CA GLY A 153 32.66 -3.88 -9.23
C GLY A 153 31.15 -3.65 -9.42
N TRP A 154 30.82 -2.76 -10.37
CA TRP A 154 29.45 -2.34 -10.63
C TRP A 154 28.82 -3.16 -11.75
N PHE A 155 27.59 -3.58 -11.52
CA PHE A 155 26.69 -4.21 -12.47
C PHE A 155 25.47 -3.30 -12.70
N TYR A 156 24.87 -3.42 -13.85
CA TYR A 156 23.78 -2.59 -14.31
C TYR A 156 22.58 -3.46 -14.62
N LEU A 157 21.49 -3.23 -13.93
CA LEU A 157 20.23 -3.93 -14.18
C LEU A 157 19.42 -3.13 -15.19
N SER A 158 19.31 -3.65 -16.41
CA SER A 158 18.37 -3.18 -17.42
C SER A 158 17.00 -3.79 -17.13
N THR A 159 15.94 -3.00 -17.13
CA THR A 159 14.57 -3.45 -16.80
C THR A 159 13.59 -2.93 -17.82
N VAL A 160 12.61 -3.76 -18.21
CA VAL A 160 11.44 -3.38 -19.01
C VAL A 160 10.18 -3.63 -18.20
N LEU A 161 9.44 -2.56 -17.89
CA LEU A 161 8.23 -2.54 -17.09
C LEU A 161 7.03 -2.13 -17.94
N ASP A 162 5.93 -2.89 -17.88
CA ASP A 162 4.66 -2.49 -18.48
C ASP A 162 4.02 -1.35 -17.68
N ASP A 163 3.74 -0.23 -18.34
CA ASP A 163 3.22 0.98 -17.69
C ASP A 163 1.85 0.79 -17.06
N PHE A 164 0.97 0.03 -17.70
CA PHE A 164 -0.39 -0.19 -17.23
C PHE A 164 -0.43 -1.10 -15.99
N SER A 165 0.14 -2.29 -16.11
CA SER A 165 0.08 -3.34 -15.07
C SER A 165 1.18 -3.22 -14.02
N ARG A 166 2.27 -2.51 -14.32
CA ARG A 166 3.54 -2.48 -13.54
C ARG A 166 4.29 -3.80 -13.55
N TYR A 167 3.91 -4.73 -14.43
CA TYR A 167 4.55 -6.02 -14.58
C TYR A 167 5.97 -5.86 -15.15
N ILE A 168 6.96 -6.48 -14.52
CA ILE A 168 8.31 -6.55 -15.06
C ILE A 168 8.32 -7.64 -16.12
N ILE A 169 8.36 -7.22 -17.38
CA ILE A 169 8.28 -8.13 -18.53
C ILE A 169 9.61 -8.85 -18.73
N ALA A 170 10.71 -8.10 -18.67
CA ALA A 170 12.06 -8.62 -18.80
C ALA A 170 13.04 -7.78 -18.01
N TRP A 171 14.16 -8.39 -17.65
CA TRP A 171 15.29 -7.75 -17.03
C TRP A 171 16.58 -8.48 -17.39
N LYS A 172 17.71 -7.79 -17.34
CA LYS A 172 19.04 -8.35 -17.60
C LYS A 172 20.07 -7.67 -16.72
N LEU A 173 20.92 -8.48 -16.07
CA LEU A 173 22.06 -7.96 -15.33
C LEU A 173 23.25 -7.83 -16.30
N CYS A 174 23.71 -6.62 -16.51
CA CYS A 174 24.73 -6.25 -17.48
C CYS A 174 26.01 -5.75 -16.81
N THR A 175 27.12 -5.87 -17.47
CA THR A 175 28.42 -5.29 -17.06
C THR A 175 28.64 -3.88 -17.62
N THR A 176 27.82 -3.47 -18.58
CA THR A 176 27.82 -2.15 -19.20
C THR A 176 26.42 -1.56 -19.27
N MET A 177 26.32 -0.28 -19.67
CA MET A 177 25.04 0.39 -19.98
C MET A 177 25.09 0.85 -21.45
N LYS A 178 25.35 -0.05 -22.38
CA LYS A 178 25.37 0.28 -23.81
C LYS A 178 23.99 0.08 -24.45
N ALA A 179 23.77 0.65 -25.61
CA ALA A 179 22.56 0.44 -26.40
C ALA A 179 22.30 -1.06 -26.67
N GLY A 180 23.35 -1.86 -26.89
CA GLY A 180 23.22 -3.31 -27.04
C GLY A 180 22.62 -4.01 -25.81
N ASP A 181 22.93 -3.54 -24.60
CA ASP A 181 22.32 -4.10 -23.37
C ASP A 181 20.81 -3.79 -23.30
N VAL A 182 20.41 -2.61 -23.80
CA VAL A 182 19.00 -2.20 -23.90
C VAL A 182 18.26 -3.06 -24.93
N THR A 183 18.82 -3.19 -26.14
CA THR A 183 18.21 -3.97 -27.23
C THR A 183 18.08 -5.46 -26.88
N ASP A 184 19.06 -6.02 -26.19
CA ASP A 184 18.99 -7.39 -25.68
C ASP A 184 17.83 -7.55 -24.69
N THR A 185 17.67 -6.62 -23.74
CA THR A 185 16.57 -6.66 -22.76
C THR A 185 15.22 -6.47 -23.44
N LEU A 186 15.12 -5.59 -24.44
CA LEU A 186 13.90 -5.39 -25.23
C LEU A 186 13.56 -6.62 -26.06
N THR A 187 14.55 -7.33 -26.62
CA THR A 187 14.36 -8.60 -27.33
C THR A 187 13.74 -9.65 -26.39
N LEU A 188 14.27 -9.78 -25.17
CA LEU A 188 13.69 -10.65 -24.16
C LEU A 188 12.24 -10.24 -23.81
N ALA A 189 11.98 -8.94 -23.73
CA ALA A 189 10.63 -8.44 -23.43
C ALA A 189 9.64 -8.72 -24.57
N LEU A 190 10.03 -8.55 -25.83
CA LEU A 190 9.21 -8.88 -26.99
C LEU A 190 8.85 -10.37 -27.00
N GLN A 191 9.82 -11.25 -26.75
CA GLN A 191 9.61 -12.70 -26.69
C GLN A 191 8.69 -13.08 -25.53
N ALA A 192 8.95 -12.56 -24.32
CA ALA A 192 8.17 -12.89 -23.12
C ALA A 192 6.72 -12.40 -23.20
N SER A 193 6.48 -11.27 -23.85
CA SER A 193 5.13 -10.71 -24.05
C SER A 193 4.38 -11.29 -25.25
N GLY A 194 5.06 -11.98 -26.15
CA GLY A 194 4.51 -12.42 -27.45
C GLY A 194 4.29 -11.27 -28.43
N CYS A 195 4.81 -10.08 -28.11
CA CYS A 195 4.70 -8.91 -28.99
C CYS A 195 5.64 -8.99 -30.22
N ASP A 196 6.51 -9.98 -30.31
CA ASP A 196 7.34 -10.30 -31.49
C ASP A 196 6.53 -10.96 -32.61
N SER A 197 5.35 -11.52 -32.30
CA SER A 197 4.53 -12.20 -33.27
C SER A 197 4.03 -11.28 -34.38
N ALA A 198 4.06 -11.77 -35.62
CA ALA A 198 3.55 -11.06 -36.82
C ALA A 198 2.03 -10.75 -36.73
N LYS A 199 1.29 -11.39 -35.83
CA LYS A 199 -0.16 -11.15 -35.62
C LYS A 199 -0.47 -9.93 -34.74
N VAL A 200 0.52 -9.35 -34.06
CA VAL A 200 0.35 -8.19 -33.20
C VAL A 200 0.23 -6.93 -34.05
N ALA A 201 -0.96 -6.35 -34.10
CA ALA A 201 -1.26 -5.19 -34.94
C ALA A 201 -0.61 -3.89 -34.40
N GLN A 202 -0.32 -3.80 -33.11
CA GLN A 202 0.27 -2.62 -32.48
C GLN A 202 1.41 -3.03 -31.57
N ARG A 203 2.61 -2.51 -31.84
CA ARG A 203 3.79 -2.69 -30.98
C ARG A 203 3.71 -1.74 -29.79
N PRO A 204 4.30 -2.12 -28.64
CA PRO A 204 4.39 -1.20 -27.49
C PRO A 204 5.28 0.01 -27.84
N ARG A 205 4.89 1.17 -27.36
CA ARG A 205 5.77 2.35 -27.37
C ARG A 205 6.79 2.21 -26.24
N LEU A 206 8.03 2.64 -26.48
CA LEU A 206 9.07 2.67 -25.47
C LEU A 206 9.15 4.06 -24.83
N LEU A 207 9.22 4.10 -23.50
CA LEU A 207 9.48 5.31 -22.72
C LEU A 207 10.80 5.13 -21.97
N SER A 208 11.76 6.02 -22.22
CA SER A 208 13.05 6.05 -21.54
C SER A 208 13.42 7.46 -21.08
N ASP A 209 14.47 7.59 -20.30
CA ASP A 209 15.15 8.87 -20.07
C ASP A 209 15.98 9.30 -21.31
N ASN A 210 16.77 10.36 -21.15
CA ASN A 210 17.68 10.87 -22.19
C ASN A 210 19.13 10.40 -21.98
N GLY A 211 19.33 9.28 -21.30
CA GLY A 211 20.67 8.71 -21.10
C GLY A 211 21.37 8.35 -22.43
N PRO A 212 22.72 8.29 -22.44
CA PRO A 212 23.49 8.04 -23.67
C PRO A 212 23.05 6.77 -24.40
N SER A 213 22.68 5.72 -23.69
CA SER A 213 22.23 4.45 -24.26
C SER A 213 20.89 4.59 -25.01
N TYR A 214 20.04 5.51 -24.55
CA TYR A 214 18.70 5.72 -25.11
C TYR A 214 18.66 6.75 -26.25
N VAL A 215 19.73 7.53 -26.43
CA VAL A 215 19.84 8.50 -27.54
C VAL A 215 20.69 7.98 -28.68
N SER A 216 21.23 6.75 -28.60
CA SER A 216 22.09 6.16 -29.60
C SER A 216 21.37 5.86 -30.92
N SER A 217 22.09 5.93 -32.04
CA SER A 217 21.62 5.50 -33.36
C SER A 217 21.26 4.02 -33.40
N ASP A 218 22.05 3.20 -32.72
CA ASP A 218 21.87 1.74 -32.71
C ASP A 218 20.52 1.34 -32.09
N LEU A 219 20.09 2.01 -30.99
CA LEU A 219 18.77 1.78 -30.40
C LEU A 219 17.66 2.30 -31.32
N ALA A 220 17.86 3.47 -31.96
CA ALA A 220 16.85 4.03 -32.86
C ALA A 220 16.62 3.14 -34.08
N GLU A 221 17.69 2.58 -34.67
CA GLU A 221 17.59 1.63 -35.77
C GLU A 221 16.89 0.35 -35.33
N TRP A 222 17.28 -0.23 -34.20
CA TRP A 222 16.65 -1.44 -33.65
C TRP A 222 15.14 -1.24 -33.41
N LEU A 223 14.74 -0.10 -32.84
CA LEU A 223 13.33 0.22 -32.60
C LEU A 223 12.54 0.35 -33.90
N SER A 224 13.12 1.00 -34.92
CA SER A 224 12.55 1.11 -36.26
C SER A 224 12.33 -0.26 -36.90
N ASP A 225 13.33 -1.15 -36.83
CA ASP A 225 13.27 -2.50 -37.38
C ASP A 225 12.18 -3.36 -36.70
N ASN A 226 11.91 -3.09 -35.41
CA ASN A 226 10.87 -3.78 -34.66
C ASN A 226 9.53 -3.06 -34.67
N GLY A 227 9.37 -1.95 -35.39
CA GLY A 227 8.15 -1.17 -35.49
C GLY A 227 7.68 -0.56 -34.15
N MET A 228 8.63 -0.19 -33.30
CA MET A 228 8.35 0.39 -31.98
C MET A 228 8.62 1.90 -31.99
N ASP A 229 7.65 2.67 -31.50
CA ASP A 229 7.82 4.10 -31.28
C ASP A 229 8.62 4.37 -30.01
N HIS A 230 9.45 5.42 -30.02
CA HIS A 230 10.23 5.85 -28.87
C HIS A 230 9.77 7.22 -28.36
N THR A 231 9.34 7.27 -27.11
CA THR A 231 9.07 8.51 -26.39
C THR A 231 10.15 8.70 -25.34
N ARG A 232 10.81 9.85 -25.35
CA ARG A 232 11.79 10.24 -24.32
C ARG A 232 11.17 11.23 -23.36
N GLY A 233 11.51 11.09 -22.06
CA GLY A 233 11.08 12.03 -21.04
C GLY A 233 11.52 13.46 -21.40
N ALA A 234 10.66 14.45 -21.18
CA ALA A 234 11.06 15.84 -21.34
C ALA A 234 12.18 16.17 -20.35
N PRO A 235 13.20 16.96 -20.76
CA PRO A 235 14.24 17.41 -19.85
C PRO A 235 13.63 18.08 -18.62
N CYS A 236 14.07 17.73 -17.42
CA CYS A 236 13.61 18.26 -16.13
C CYS A 236 12.18 17.87 -15.71
N HIS A 237 11.55 16.88 -16.32
CA HIS A 237 10.26 16.31 -15.86
C HIS A 237 10.42 14.87 -15.35
N PRO A 238 10.87 14.65 -14.09
CA PRO A 238 11.11 13.31 -13.53
C PRO A 238 9.82 12.49 -13.36
N GLN A 239 8.65 13.10 -13.43
CA GLN A 239 7.36 12.43 -13.21
C GLN A 239 6.99 11.42 -14.30
N THR A 240 7.61 11.49 -15.48
CA THR A 240 7.29 10.64 -16.63
C THR A 240 7.66 9.17 -16.41
N GLN A 241 8.69 8.89 -15.61
CA GLN A 241 9.21 7.54 -15.32
C GLN A 241 9.00 7.09 -13.87
N GLY A 242 8.19 7.79 -13.10
CA GLY A 242 7.99 7.52 -11.67
C GLY A 242 7.56 6.10 -11.29
N LYS A 243 7.09 5.28 -12.26
CA LYS A 243 6.75 3.87 -12.01
C LYS A 243 8.00 2.99 -11.99
N ILE A 244 8.90 3.13 -12.97
CA ILE A 244 10.15 2.37 -13.01
C ILE A 244 11.14 2.85 -11.94
N GLU A 245 11.17 4.15 -11.63
CA GLU A 245 11.97 4.69 -10.52
C GLU A 245 11.53 4.09 -9.18
N ARG A 246 10.23 3.99 -8.94
CA ARG A 246 9.67 3.36 -7.73
C ARG A 246 9.95 1.86 -7.69
N TRP A 247 9.96 1.19 -8.83
CA TRP A 247 10.41 -0.19 -8.94
C TRP A 247 11.88 -0.32 -8.51
N HIS A 248 12.76 0.49 -9.08
CA HIS A 248 14.20 0.48 -8.72
C HIS A 248 14.42 0.76 -7.23
N GLN A 249 13.70 1.74 -6.66
CA GLN A 249 13.77 2.03 -5.23
C GLN A 249 13.33 0.82 -4.39
N THR A 250 12.25 0.17 -4.79
CA THR A 250 11.72 -1.02 -4.10
C THR A 250 12.69 -2.19 -4.17
N LEU A 251 13.30 -2.44 -5.34
CA LEU A 251 14.32 -3.45 -5.54
C LEU A 251 15.56 -3.16 -4.67
N LYS A 252 16.09 -1.94 -4.73
CA LYS A 252 17.26 -1.53 -3.95
C LYS A 252 17.03 -1.68 -2.45
N ASN A 253 15.89 -1.32 -1.94
CA ASN A 253 15.56 -1.46 -0.52
C ASN A 253 15.61 -2.91 -0.03
N ARG A 254 15.43 -3.89 -0.92
CA ARG A 254 15.53 -5.32 -0.58
C ARG A 254 16.91 -5.88 -0.89
N ILE A 255 17.41 -5.65 -2.10
CA ILE A 255 18.68 -6.23 -2.57
C ILE A 255 19.89 -5.67 -1.81
N LEU A 256 19.90 -4.38 -1.47
CA LEU A 256 21.03 -3.75 -0.76
C LEU A 256 21.09 -4.06 0.75
N LEU A 257 20.15 -4.84 1.28
CA LEU A 257 20.25 -5.35 2.66
C LEU A 257 21.33 -6.42 2.80
N GLU A 258 21.74 -7.04 1.70
CA GLU A 258 22.76 -8.07 1.66
C GLU A 258 23.97 -7.65 0.84
N ASN A 259 25.12 -8.26 1.12
CA ASN A 259 26.35 -8.10 0.34
C ASN A 259 26.50 -9.29 -0.60
N TYR A 260 26.80 -9.01 -1.87
CA TYR A 260 26.99 -10.02 -2.90
C TYR A 260 28.47 -10.14 -3.27
N PHE A 261 28.97 -11.35 -3.31
CA PHE A 261 30.37 -11.68 -3.67
C PHE A 261 30.48 -12.37 -5.03
N LEU A 262 29.39 -12.90 -5.54
CA LEU A 262 29.32 -13.51 -6.87
C LEU A 262 28.16 -12.88 -7.67
N PRO A 263 28.38 -12.53 -8.94
CA PRO A 263 27.32 -11.99 -9.81
C PRO A 263 26.11 -12.92 -9.92
N GLY A 264 26.31 -14.24 -9.98
CA GLY A 264 25.22 -15.21 -10.06
C GLY A 264 24.36 -15.28 -8.79
N ASP A 265 24.88 -14.90 -7.61
CA ASP A 265 24.08 -14.82 -6.39
C ASP A 265 23.17 -13.60 -6.45
N LEU A 266 23.70 -12.45 -6.90
CA LEU A 266 22.90 -11.25 -7.13
C LEU A 266 21.80 -11.50 -8.17
N GLU A 267 22.12 -12.18 -9.28
CA GLU A 267 21.14 -12.51 -10.32
C GLU A 267 20.00 -13.40 -9.80
N ARG A 268 20.32 -14.42 -9.01
CA ARG A 268 19.29 -15.27 -8.36
C ARG A 268 18.38 -14.49 -7.41
N GLN A 269 18.96 -13.57 -6.63
CA GLN A 269 18.16 -12.73 -5.73
C GLN A 269 17.26 -11.77 -6.50
N ILE A 270 17.74 -11.18 -7.58
CA ILE A 270 16.92 -10.33 -8.47
C ILE A 270 15.78 -11.17 -9.07
N ALA A 271 16.07 -12.38 -9.60
CA ALA A 271 15.06 -13.27 -10.16
C ALA A 271 13.95 -13.59 -9.14
N GLY A 272 14.31 -13.98 -7.92
CA GLY A 272 13.36 -14.26 -6.84
C GLY A 272 12.55 -13.02 -6.45
N PHE A 273 13.18 -11.84 -6.45
CA PHE A 273 12.48 -10.59 -6.14
C PHE A 273 11.52 -10.16 -7.26
N VAL A 274 11.88 -10.33 -8.53
CA VAL A 274 11.01 -10.06 -9.67
C VAL A 274 9.79 -10.98 -9.66
N ASP A 275 9.99 -12.28 -9.37
CA ASP A 275 8.89 -13.22 -9.22
C ASP A 275 7.93 -12.79 -8.10
N HIS A 276 8.46 -12.49 -6.92
CA HIS A 276 7.66 -11.98 -5.79
C HIS A 276 6.93 -10.68 -6.15
N TYR A 277 7.61 -9.73 -6.78
CA TYR A 277 7.02 -8.45 -7.18
C TYR A 277 5.87 -8.64 -8.17
N ASN A 278 6.06 -9.47 -9.18
CA ASN A 278 5.08 -9.70 -10.22
C ASN A 278 3.86 -10.51 -9.74
N HIS A 279 4.07 -11.53 -8.90
CA HIS A 279 3.06 -12.54 -8.60
C HIS A 279 2.51 -12.49 -7.18
N ARG A 280 3.18 -11.83 -6.23
CA ARG A 280 2.78 -11.86 -4.80
C ARG A 280 2.55 -10.50 -4.20
N ARG A 281 3.24 -9.46 -4.68
CA ARG A 281 3.13 -8.12 -4.11
C ARG A 281 1.86 -7.42 -4.60
N TYR A 282 1.02 -7.00 -3.66
CA TYR A 282 -0.16 -6.19 -3.94
C TYR A 282 0.18 -4.71 -4.09
N HIS A 283 -0.37 -4.06 -5.12
CA HIS A 283 -0.14 -2.64 -5.41
C HIS A 283 -1.41 -1.82 -5.24
N GLU A 284 -1.39 -0.83 -4.34
CA GLU A 284 -2.53 0.05 -4.07
C GLU A 284 -3.04 0.74 -5.34
N SER A 285 -2.13 1.23 -6.18
CA SER A 285 -2.46 1.99 -7.39
C SER A 285 -3.15 1.17 -8.49
N ILE A 286 -3.15 -0.15 -8.39
CA ILE A 286 -3.89 -1.08 -9.27
C ILE A 286 -4.91 -1.89 -8.45
N SER A 287 -5.62 -1.23 -7.53
CA SER A 287 -6.70 -1.82 -6.72
C SER A 287 -6.28 -3.01 -5.85
N ASN A 288 -5.05 -2.99 -5.32
CA ASN A 288 -4.46 -4.09 -4.55
C ASN A 288 -4.46 -5.43 -5.31
N LEU A 289 -4.24 -5.38 -6.61
CA LEU A 289 -3.94 -6.54 -7.43
C LEU A 289 -2.42 -6.73 -7.53
N THR A 290 -1.99 -7.93 -7.94
CA THR A 290 -0.60 -8.13 -8.33
C THR A 290 -0.38 -7.63 -9.76
N PRO A 291 0.84 -7.20 -10.14
CA PRO A 291 1.15 -6.85 -11.52
C PRO A 291 0.74 -7.94 -12.53
N ALA A 292 0.98 -9.21 -12.19
CA ALA A 292 0.59 -10.35 -13.03
C ALA A 292 -0.92 -10.48 -13.21
N ASP A 293 -1.73 -10.20 -12.18
CA ASP A 293 -3.18 -10.26 -12.31
C ASP A 293 -3.72 -9.24 -13.30
N VAL A 294 -3.13 -8.05 -13.29
CA VAL A 294 -3.51 -6.99 -14.24
C VAL A 294 -2.96 -7.29 -15.63
N TYR A 295 -1.71 -7.71 -15.74
CA TYR A 295 -1.05 -8.00 -17.02
C TYR A 295 -1.76 -9.12 -17.80
N PHE A 296 -2.16 -10.18 -17.09
CA PHE A 296 -2.86 -11.33 -17.68
C PHE A 296 -4.40 -11.20 -17.69
N GLY A 297 -4.95 -10.02 -17.39
CA GLY A 297 -6.38 -9.73 -17.49
C GLY A 297 -7.27 -10.41 -16.46
N ARG A 298 -6.71 -10.86 -15.30
CA ARG A 298 -7.47 -11.51 -14.23
C ARG A 298 -8.10 -10.51 -13.22
N GLY A 299 -7.76 -9.24 -13.35
CA GLY A 299 -8.09 -8.21 -12.37
C GLY A 299 -9.59 -8.09 -12.08
N ASP A 300 -10.43 -8.02 -13.11
CA ASP A 300 -11.87 -7.84 -12.94
C ASP A 300 -12.53 -9.02 -12.21
N ILE A 301 -12.09 -10.25 -12.52
CA ILE A 301 -12.61 -11.46 -11.87
C ILE A 301 -12.28 -11.44 -10.37
N ILE A 302 -11.04 -11.10 -10.03
CA ILE A 302 -10.59 -11.00 -8.63
C ILE A 302 -11.38 -9.91 -7.89
N MET A 303 -11.57 -8.75 -8.51
CA MET A 303 -12.33 -7.65 -7.91
C MET A 303 -13.81 -8.02 -7.67
N MET A 304 -14.46 -8.68 -8.63
CA MET A 304 -15.82 -9.19 -8.43
C MET A 304 -15.90 -10.21 -7.31
N GLN A 305 -14.93 -11.11 -7.21
CA GLN A 305 -14.87 -12.11 -6.13
C GLN A 305 -14.70 -11.46 -4.76
N ARG A 306 -13.80 -10.49 -4.62
CA ARG A 306 -13.58 -9.73 -3.37
C ARG A 306 -14.84 -8.97 -2.94
N GLU A 307 -15.56 -8.36 -3.87
CA GLU A 307 -16.80 -7.66 -3.55
C GLU A 307 -17.92 -8.64 -3.11
N ARG A 308 -17.97 -9.84 -3.70
CA ARG A 308 -18.86 -10.90 -3.24
C ARG A 308 -18.51 -11.32 -1.81
N ILE A 309 -17.25 -11.65 -1.54
CA ILE A 309 -16.77 -12.03 -0.20
C ILE A 309 -17.11 -10.95 0.82
N LYS A 310 -16.89 -9.69 0.49
CA LYS A 310 -17.21 -8.55 1.35
C LYS A 310 -18.69 -8.47 1.69
N ARG A 311 -19.59 -8.61 0.70
CA ARG A 311 -21.03 -8.61 0.91
C ARG A 311 -21.48 -9.79 1.79
N GLU A 312 -21.00 -10.99 1.52
CA GLU A 312 -21.29 -12.19 2.29
C GLU A 312 -20.81 -12.04 3.74
N THR A 313 -19.57 -11.59 3.96
CA THR A 313 -19.00 -11.34 5.30
C THR A 313 -19.84 -10.33 6.09
N ILE A 314 -20.24 -9.22 5.48
CA ILE A 314 -21.04 -8.17 6.14
C ILE A 314 -22.44 -8.71 6.51
N THR A 315 -23.04 -9.51 5.64
CA THR A 315 -24.34 -10.14 5.89
C THR A 315 -24.25 -11.11 7.06
N GLN A 316 -23.22 -11.97 7.06
CA GLN A 316 -22.97 -12.91 8.15
C GLN A 316 -22.78 -12.20 9.51
N ARG A 317 -21.98 -11.13 9.56
CA ARG A 317 -21.82 -10.33 10.79
C ARG A 317 -23.12 -9.73 11.28
N ARG A 318 -23.99 -9.28 10.39
CA ARG A 318 -25.32 -8.77 10.75
C ARG A 318 -26.22 -9.86 11.32
N LEU A 319 -26.21 -11.06 10.75
CA LEU A 319 -26.96 -12.20 11.26
C LEU A 319 -26.51 -12.58 12.67
N LEU A 320 -25.21 -12.80 12.87
CA LEU A 320 -24.62 -13.09 14.18
C LEU A 320 -24.96 -12.02 15.24
N HIS A 321 -24.96 -10.76 14.84
CA HIS A 321 -25.35 -9.69 15.76
C HIS A 321 -26.84 -9.76 16.16
N ARG A 322 -27.73 -10.12 15.22
CA ARG A 322 -29.17 -10.28 15.50
C ARG A 322 -29.42 -11.49 16.41
N GLU A 323 -28.82 -12.64 16.12
CA GLU A 323 -28.90 -13.84 16.94
C GLU A 323 -28.41 -13.60 18.37
N ALA A 324 -27.31 -12.88 18.55
CA ALA A 324 -26.81 -12.50 19.87
C ALA A 324 -27.65 -11.42 20.57
N ALA A 325 -28.63 -10.83 19.89
CA ALA A 325 -29.54 -9.82 20.43
C ALA A 325 -30.91 -10.39 20.83
N ALA A 326 -31.28 -11.56 20.29
CA ALA A 326 -32.47 -12.33 20.64
C ALA A 326 -32.22 -13.17 21.88
#